data_900629c899ab8c96c6fa0d37024ef0de
#
_entry.id   900629c899ab8c96c6fa0d37024ef0de
#
_cell.length_a   1.000
_cell.length_b   1.000
_cell.length_c   1.000
_cell.angle_alpha   90.00
_cell.angle_beta   90.00
_cell.angle_gamma   90.00
#
_symmetry.space_group_name_H-M   'P 1'
#
loop_
_entity.id
_entity.type
_entity.pdbx_description
1 polymer ?
#
loop_
_entity_poly.entity_id
_entity_poly.type
_entity_poly.pdbx_seq_one_letter_code
_entity_poly.pdbx_strand_id
1 'polypeptide(L)'
;MRIDVSTLLDCSVEQAVAHAKTTQLLKFVAHPLVHFSPINPSSWPVEWSEGTFWVAVRLLGFLPFGKQAIVISFPQSGGGVLLRDNGHSALVKVWDQTISITSNAGRTRYKDSVIIDAGLLTLPVWLFAQAFYRHRQRRWRLLARRLSMGEVLPP
;
A
#
# COMPACT_ATOMS: atom_id res chain seq x y z
N MET A 1 7.50 -13.73 -7.91
CA MET A 1 6.37 -13.49 -8.83
C MET A 1 5.98 -12.02 -8.78
N ARG A 2 5.43 -11.49 -9.88
CA ARG A 2 5.10 -10.06 -10.00
C ARG A 2 3.60 -9.82 -10.11
N ILE A 3 3.15 -8.70 -9.56
CA ILE A 3 1.80 -8.17 -9.68
C ILE A 3 1.91 -6.74 -10.21
N ASP A 4 1.14 -6.42 -11.24
CA ASP A 4 0.95 -5.05 -11.70
C ASP A 4 -0.56 -4.76 -11.75
N VAL A 5 -1.02 -3.84 -10.94
CA VAL A 5 -2.41 -3.40 -10.93
C VAL A 5 -2.50 -1.89 -10.97
N SER A 6 -3.42 -1.37 -11.75
CA SER A 6 -3.62 0.08 -11.87
C SER A 6 -5.10 0.44 -11.87
N THR A 7 -5.40 1.66 -11.45
CA THR A 7 -6.76 2.22 -11.45
C THR A 7 -6.74 3.71 -11.74
N LEU A 8 -7.87 4.24 -12.17
CA LEU A 8 -8.09 5.67 -12.32
C LEU A 8 -8.85 6.19 -11.09
N LEU A 9 -8.34 7.28 -10.54
CA LEU A 9 -8.90 7.95 -9.37
C LEU A 9 -9.58 9.25 -9.78
N ASP A 10 -10.72 9.53 -9.15
CA ASP A 10 -11.50 10.75 -9.37
C ASP A 10 -11.06 11.86 -8.39
N CYS A 11 -9.76 12.05 -8.23
CA CYS A 11 -9.15 13.14 -7.45
C CYS A 11 -7.92 13.67 -8.20
N SER A 12 -7.38 14.82 -7.76
CA SER A 12 -6.19 15.38 -8.37
C SER A 12 -4.93 14.53 -8.05
N VAL A 13 -3.88 14.70 -8.85
CA VAL A 13 -2.57 14.06 -8.59
C VAL A 13 -2.04 14.49 -7.23
N GLU A 14 -2.16 15.78 -6.89
CA GLU A 14 -1.71 16.35 -5.62
C GLU A 14 -2.43 15.71 -4.42
N GLN A 15 -3.75 15.54 -4.51
CA GLN A 15 -4.54 14.87 -3.48
C GLN A 15 -4.12 13.39 -3.36
N ALA A 16 -3.97 12.69 -4.47
CA ALA A 16 -3.55 11.29 -4.47
C ALA A 16 -2.15 11.11 -3.85
N VAL A 17 -1.19 11.97 -4.20
CA VAL A 17 0.16 11.96 -3.65
C VAL A 17 0.15 12.25 -2.15
N ALA A 18 -0.59 13.28 -1.71
CA ALA A 18 -0.67 13.63 -0.30
C ALA A 18 -1.21 12.48 0.55
N HIS A 19 -2.29 11.81 0.10
CA HIS A 19 -2.86 10.67 0.82
C HIS A 19 -1.98 9.41 0.74
N ALA A 20 -1.33 9.13 -0.40
CA ALA A 20 -0.46 7.97 -0.55
C ALA A 20 0.74 7.99 0.41
N LYS A 21 1.16 9.17 0.85
CA LYS A 21 2.23 9.35 1.83
C LYS A 21 1.78 9.14 3.28
N THR A 22 0.49 8.91 3.55
CA THR A 22 -0.02 8.74 4.91
C THR A 22 -0.14 7.28 5.31
N THR A 23 0.09 6.98 6.60
CA THR A 23 -0.19 5.65 7.16
C THR A 23 -1.69 5.38 7.26
N GLN A 24 -2.50 6.43 7.34
CA GLN A 24 -3.96 6.35 7.37
C GLN A 24 -4.51 5.74 6.08
N LEU A 25 -3.95 6.08 4.91
CA LEU A 25 -4.35 5.43 3.67
C LEU A 25 -4.08 3.93 3.70
N LEU A 26 -2.89 3.48 4.16
CA LEU A 26 -2.58 2.07 4.28
C LEU A 26 -3.65 1.33 5.10
N LYS A 27 -3.98 1.85 6.28
CA LYS A 27 -5.00 1.26 7.16
C LYS A 27 -6.37 1.18 6.47
N PHE A 28 -6.79 2.26 5.83
CA PHE A 28 -8.07 2.34 5.15
C PHE A 28 -8.19 1.34 3.99
N VAL A 29 -7.19 1.28 3.10
CA VAL A 29 -7.26 0.43 1.91
C VAL A 29 -7.04 -1.05 2.21
N ALA A 30 -6.35 -1.38 3.29
CA ALA A 30 -6.12 -2.76 3.72
C ALA A 30 -7.33 -3.38 4.43
N HIS A 31 -8.13 -2.58 5.14
CA HIS A 31 -9.30 -3.05 5.87
C HIS A 31 -10.40 -3.59 4.93
N PRO A 32 -11.10 -4.69 5.27
CA PRO A 32 -10.94 -5.56 6.43
C PRO A 32 -10.00 -6.74 6.21
N LEU A 33 -9.38 -6.87 5.02
CA LEU A 33 -8.60 -8.07 4.67
C LEU A 33 -7.31 -8.21 5.48
N VAL A 34 -6.62 -7.09 5.70
CA VAL A 34 -5.37 -7.06 6.46
C VAL A 34 -5.43 -5.95 7.50
N HIS A 35 -5.03 -6.30 8.72
CA HIS A 35 -4.87 -5.37 9.81
C HIS A 35 -3.40 -5.29 10.22
N PHE A 36 -2.87 -4.08 10.25
CA PHE A 36 -1.50 -3.78 10.67
C PHE A 36 -1.51 -3.10 12.03
N SER A 37 -0.66 -3.58 12.94
CA SER A 37 -0.45 -2.96 14.26
C SER A 37 1.03 -2.57 14.39
N PRO A 38 1.36 -1.32 14.72
CA PRO A 38 2.75 -0.87 14.82
C PRO A 38 3.46 -1.53 15.99
N ILE A 39 4.71 -1.94 15.78
CA ILE A 39 5.58 -2.53 16.81
C ILE A 39 6.76 -1.59 17.08
N ASN A 40 7.46 -1.17 16.04
CA ASN A 40 8.59 -0.25 16.12
C ASN A 40 8.64 0.65 14.88
N PRO A 41 8.37 1.95 15.04
CA PRO A 41 7.90 2.62 16.27
C PRO A 41 6.59 2.05 16.80
N SER A 42 6.30 2.22 18.08
CA SER A 42 5.10 1.67 18.75
C SER A 42 3.79 2.39 18.40
N SER A 43 3.89 3.50 17.68
CA SER A 43 2.76 4.28 17.17
C SER A 43 2.94 4.58 15.69
N TRP A 44 1.83 4.77 14.97
CA TRP A 44 1.85 5.15 13.58
C TRP A 44 2.35 6.59 13.41
N PRO A 45 3.34 6.85 12.53
CA PRO A 45 3.59 8.22 12.08
C PRO A 45 2.38 8.71 11.25
N VAL A 46 2.17 10.00 11.20
CA VAL A 46 1.12 10.59 10.34
C VAL A 46 1.45 10.36 8.87
N GLU A 47 2.69 10.63 8.51
CA GLU A 47 3.21 10.43 7.15
C GLU A 47 4.40 9.48 7.17
N TRP A 48 4.58 8.77 6.05
CA TRP A 48 5.76 7.94 5.85
C TRP A 48 7.01 8.80 5.74
N SER A 49 8.06 8.37 6.41
CA SER A 49 9.44 8.82 6.21
C SER A 49 10.29 7.64 5.76
N GLU A 50 11.47 7.93 5.20
CA GLU A 50 12.41 6.86 4.87
C GLU A 50 12.83 6.11 6.14
N GLY A 51 12.88 4.79 6.04
CA GLY A 51 13.25 3.93 7.16
C GLY A 51 12.46 2.64 7.22
N THR A 52 12.66 1.91 8.31
CA THR A 52 12.03 0.61 8.56
C THR A 52 11.00 0.71 9.67
N PHE A 53 9.80 0.22 9.38
CA PHE A 53 8.67 0.18 10.32
C PHE A 53 8.27 -1.28 10.53
N TRP A 54 8.41 -1.77 11.75
CA TRP A 54 7.97 -3.11 12.10
C TRP A 54 6.51 -3.13 12.52
N VAL A 55 5.74 -4.01 11.91
CA VAL A 55 4.31 -4.15 12.16
C VAL A 55 3.94 -5.61 12.42
N ALA A 56 2.94 -5.83 13.27
CA ALA A 56 2.25 -7.12 13.36
C ALA A 56 1.14 -7.16 12.31
N VAL A 57 1.02 -8.29 11.60
CA VAL A 57 0.05 -8.49 10.53
C VAL A 57 -1.00 -9.50 10.99
N ARG A 58 -2.27 -9.15 10.83
CA ARG A 58 -3.40 -10.06 11.02
C ARG A 58 -4.25 -10.09 9.76
N LEU A 59 -4.58 -11.30 9.30
CA LEU A 59 -5.50 -11.48 8.19
C LEU A 59 -6.93 -11.53 8.75
N LEU A 60 -7.86 -10.88 8.05
CA LEU A 60 -9.28 -10.76 8.44
C LEU A 60 -9.50 -10.23 9.87
N GLY A 61 -8.51 -9.54 10.43
CA GLY A 61 -8.57 -8.96 11.77
C GLY A 61 -8.26 -9.90 12.93
N PHE A 62 -8.27 -11.24 12.72
CA PHE A 62 -8.11 -12.22 13.80
C PHE A 62 -6.99 -13.25 13.57
N LEU A 63 -6.65 -13.60 12.33
CA LEU A 63 -5.64 -14.61 12.03
C LEU A 63 -4.24 -13.99 12.05
N PRO A 64 -3.38 -14.27 13.05
CA PRO A 64 -2.03 -13.72 13.08
C PRO A 64 -1.18 -14.29 11.94
N PHE A 65 -0.50 -13.38 11.22
CA PHE A 65 0.39 -13.72 10.11
C PHE A 65 1.86 -13.43 10.44
N GLY A 66 2.17 -12.93 11.64
CA GLY A 66 3.50 -12.63 12.11
C GLY A 66 3.87 -11.15 12.00
N LYS A 67 5.19 -10.89 12.03
CA LYS A 67 5.75 -9.55 11.96
C LYS A 67 6.28 -9.30 10.56
N GLN A 68 6.08 -8.08 10.08
CA GLN A 68 6.58 -7.62 8.77
C GLN A 68 7.34 -6.32 8.93
N ALA A 69 8.45 -6.19 8.24
CA ALA A 69 9.14 -4.93 8.02
C ALA A 69 8.52 -4.23 6.81
N ILE A 70 8.11 -2.99 6.98
CA ILE A 70 7.76 -2.05 5.93
C ILE A 70 8.98 -1.15 5.77
N VAL A 71 9.64 -1.18 4.62
CA VAL A 71 10.89 -0.46 4.37
C VAL A 71 10.65 0.61 3.32
N ILE A 72 10.42 1.83 3.78
CA ILE A 72 10.03 2.96 2.95
C ILE A 72 11.23 3.70 2.39
N SER A 73 11.16 3.99 1.11
CA SER A 73 12.05 4.93 0.41
C SER A 73 11.25 5.74 -0.61
N PHE A 74 11.79 6.91 -0.96
CA PHE A 74 11.22 7.81 -1.97
C PHE A 74 12.21 7.91 -3.14
N PRO A 75 12.10 7.03 -4.16
CA PRO A 75 13.03 7.02 -5.27
C PRO A 75 12.98 8.35 -6.05
N GLN A 76 14.14 8.92 -6.29
CA GLN A 76 14.29 10.19 -7.05
C GLN A 76 14.34 9.96 -8.57
N SER A 77 13.98 8.79 -9.05
CA SER A 77 14.03 8.46 -10.47
C SER A 77 12.83 9.03 -11.23
N GLY A 78 13.06 9.59 -12.40
CA GLY A 78 12.07 10.25 -13.25
C GLY A 78 10.97 9.35 -13.86
N GLY A 79 10.73 8.17 -13.32
CA GLY A 79 9.73 7.21 -13.80
C GLY A 79 8.34 7.34 -13.17
N GLY A 80 8.05 8.43 -12.45
CA GLY A 80 6.76 8.63 -11.78
C GLY A 80 6.55 7.76 -10.53
N VAL A 81 7.58 7.05 -10.05
CA VAL A 81 7.52 6.29 -8.80
C VAL A 81 7.55 7.24 -7.62
N LEU A 82 6.49 7.22 -6.82
CA LEU A 82 6.35 8.09 -5.65
C LEU A 82 6.98 7.48 -4.40
N LEU A 83 6.74 6.18 -4.18
CA LEU A 83 7.09 5.49 -2.95
C LEU A 83 7.44 4.04 -3.25
N ARG A 84 8.46 3.52 -2.57
CA ARG A 84 8.81 2.11 -2.58
C ARG A 84 8.78 1.56 -1.17
N ASP A 85 8.16 0.41 -1.00
CA ASP A 85 8.23 -0.43 0.19
C ASP A 85 8.97 -1.73 -0.17
N ASN A 86 10.23 -1.83 0.20
CA ASN A 86 11.03 -3.05 0.05
C ASN A 86 10.92 -3.91 1.32
N GLY A 87 9.71 -4.34 1.62
CA GLY A 87 9.38 -5.07 2.84
C GLY A 87 9.81 -6.53 2.83
N HIS A 88 9.83 -7.11 4.01
CA HIS A 88 10.14 -8.53 4.24
C HIS A 88 9.58 -9.03 5.57
N SER A 89 9.47 -10.35 5.68
CA SER A 89 9.10 -11.02 6.93
C SER A 89 9.79 -12.39 7.02
N ALA A 90 9.57 -13.12 8.11
CA ALA A 90 10.09 -14.48 8.25
C ALA A 90 9.53 -15.44 7.17
N LEU A 91 8.28 -15.25 6.76
CA LEU A 91 7.61 -16.09 5.74
C LEU A 91 7.80 -15.57 4.32
N VAL A 92 7.89 -14.25 4.14
CA VAL A 92 8.00 -13.61 2.83
C VAL A 92 9.32 -12.86 2.77
N LYS A 93 10.29 -13.41 2.06
CA LYS A 93 11.64 -12.85 1.94
C LYS A 93 11.66 -11.53 1.19
N VAL A 94 10.81 -11.41 0.17
CA VAL A 94 10.70 -10.22 -0.67
C VAL A 94 9.24 -9.84 -0.82
N TRP A 95 8.92 -8.62 -0.42
CA TRP A 95 7.66 -7.94 -0.70
C TRP A 95 8.00 -6.53 -1.15
N ASP A 96 8.41 -6.40 -2.41
CA ASP A 96 8.91 -5.14 -2.97
C ASP A 96 7.81 -4.47 -3.77
N GLN A 97 7.19 -3.48 -3.18
CA GLN A 97 6.11 -2.69 -3.77
C GLN A 97 6.61 -1.33 -4.21
N THR A 98 6.24 -0.93 -5.41
CA THR A 98 6.37 0.46 -5.87
C THR A 98 5.00 1.04 -6.18
N ILE A 99 4.80 2.29 -5.75
CA ILE A 99 3.60 3.08 -6.02
C ILE A 99 3.95 4.17 -7.02
N SER A 100 3.20 4.24 -8.11
CA SER A 100 3.32 5.30 -9.12
C SER A 100 2.01 6.05 -9.23
N ILE A 101 2.08 7.38 -9.26
CA ILE A 101 0.93 8.26 -9.44
C ILE A 101 1.24 9.23 -10.56
N THR A 102 0.40 9.22 -11.60
CA THR A 102 0.60 10.05 -12.80
C THR A 102 -0.73 10.64 -13.27
N SER A 103 -0.66 11.75 -14.01
CA SER A 103 -1.82 12.31 -14.69
C SER A 103 -2.17 11.46 -15.93
N ASN A 104 -3.46 11.25 -16.17
CA ASN A 104 -3.95 10.52 -17.33
C ASN A 104 -5.28 11.13 -17.82
N ALA A 105 -5.21 11.94 -18.87
CA ALA A 105 -6.38 12.54 -19.54
C ALA A 105 -7.38 13.18 -18.55
N GLY A 106 -6.89 14.04 -17.65
CA GLY A 106 -7.70 14.75 -16.65
C GLY A 106 -8.06 13.93 -15.40
N ARG A 107 -7.63 12.66 -15.34
CA ARG A 107 -7.78 11.80 -14.16
C ARG A 107 -6.41 11.41 -13.61
N THR A 108 -6.40 10.86 -12.42
CA THR A 108 -5.16 10.39 -11.77
C THR A 108 -5.04 8.89 -11.93
N ARG A 109 -3.95 8.42 -12.52
CA ARG A 109 -3.60 7.00 -12.58
C ARG A 109 -2.77 6.63 -11.36
N TYR A 110 -3.26 5.66 -10.60
CA TYR A 110 -2.54 5.02 -9.49
C TYR A 110 -2.16 3.61 -9.88
N LYS A 111 -0.89 3.25 -9.70
CA LYS A 111 -0.37 1.91 -10.02
C LYS A 111 0.41 1.34 -8.84
N ASP A 112 0.09 0.10 -8.47
CA ASP A 112 0.91 -0.77 -7.62
C ASP A 112 1.66 -1.77 -8.48
N SER A 113 2.97 -1.88 -8.27
CA SER A 113 3.83 -2.90 -8.86
C SER A 113 4.53 -3.64 -7.73
N VAL A 114 4.34 -4.95 -7.63
CA VAL A 114 4.80 -5.72 -6.47
C VAL A 114 5.55 -6.97 -6.92
N ILE A 115 6.72 -7.19 -6.34
CA ILE A 115 7.51 -8.40 -6.51
C ILE A 115 7.45 -9.20 -5.21
N ILE A 116 7.11 -10.48 -5.29
CA ILE A 116 6.95 -11.37 -4.15
C ILE A 116 7.85 -12.60 -4.30
N ASP A 117 8.61 -12.91 -3.24
CA ASP A 117 9.31 -14.17 -3.05
C ASP A 117 9.10 -14.68 -1.62
N ALA A 118 8.47 -15.83 -1.51
CA ALA A 118 8.23 -16.54 -0.26
C ALA A 118 8.69 -18.01 -0.36
N GLY A 119 9.67 -18.30 -1.23
CA GLY A 119 10.14 -19.65 -1.48
C GLY A 119 9.00 -20.54 -1.97
N LEU A 120 8.76 -21.67 -1.31
CA LEU A 120 7.69 -22.61 -1.66
C LEU A 120 6.28 -22.03 -1.47
N LEU A 121 6.13 -20.99 -0.64
CA LEU A 121 4.86 -20.31 -0.39
C LEU A 121 4.58 -19.17 -1.38
N THR A 122 5.46 -18.94 -2.36
CA THR A 122 5.31 -17.80 -3.29
C THR A 122 3.98 -17.82 -4.03
N LEU A 123 3.54 -18.98 -4.53
CA LEU A 123 2.29 -19.07 -5.28
C LEU A 123 1.05 -18.73 -4.43
N PRO A 124 0.81 -19.37 -3.25
CA PRO A 124 -0.35 -19.00 -2.43
C PRO A 124 -0.28 -17.55 -1.91
N VAL A 125 0.91 -17.06 -1.56
CA VAL A 125 1.09 -15.65 -1.16
C VAL A 125 0.78 -14.70 -2.32
N TRP A 126 1.21 -15.02 -3.52
CA TRP A 126 0.94 -14.25 -4.73
C TRP A 126 -0.56 -14.21 -5.06
N LEU A 127 -1.27 -15.34 -4.94
CA LEU A 127 -2.72 -15.41 -5.15
C LEU A 127 -3.47 -14.51 -4.15
N PHE A 128 -3.09 -14.58 -2.88
CA PHE A 128 -3.63 -13.69 -1.85
C PHE A 128 -3.35 -12.22 -2.19
N ALA A 129 -2.12 -11.90 -2.57
CA ALA A 129 -1.71 -10.54 -2.91
C ALA A 129 -2.47 -10.00 -4.13
N GLN A 130 -2.76 -10.83 -5.13
CA GLN A 130 -3.61 -10.47 -6.27
C GLN A 130 -5.00 -9.97 -5.81
N ALA A 131 -5.63 -10.71 -4.91
CA ALA A 131 -6.93 -10.33 -4.35
C ALA A 131 -6.81 -9.06 -3.49
N PHE A 132 -5.78 -9.00 -2.65
CA PHE A 132 -5.51 -7.90 -1.74
C PHE A 132 -5.28 -6.57 -2.48
N TYR A 133 -4.43 -6.54 -3.52
CA TYR A 133 -4.17 -5.31 -4.26
C TYR A 133 -5.38 -4.84 -5.09
N ARG A 134 -6.19 -5.76 -5.64
CA ARG A 134 -7.46 -5.39 -6.28
C ARG A 134 -8.45 -4.79 -5.27
N HIS A 135 -8.52 -5.37 -4.08
CA HIS A 135 -9.33 -4.83 -2.99
C HIS A 135 -8.85 -3.43 -2.58
N ARG A 136 -7.54 -3.24 -2.37
CA ARG A 136 -6.95 -1.93 -2.06
C ARG A 136 -7.36 -0.88 -3.09
N GLN A 137 -7.26 -1.19 -4.37
CA GLN A 137 -7.61 -0.24 -5.43
C GLN A 137 -9.10 0.08 -5.49
N ARG A 138 -9.98 -0.88 -5.18
CA ARG A 138 -11.42 -0.60 -5.03
C ARG A 138 -11.69 0.39 -3.90
N ARG A 139 -11.07 0.15 -2.75
CA ARG A 139 -11.18 1.05 -1.59
C ARG A 139 -10.60 2.43 -1.90
N TRP A 140 -9.47 2.49 -2.61
CA TRP A 140 -8.86 3.74 -3.03
C TRP A 140 -9.79 4.56 -3.93
N ARG A 141 -10.45 3.92 -4.92
CA ARG A 141 -11.44 4.60 -5.77
C ARG A 141 -12.60 5.19 -4.96
N LEU A 142 -13.12 4.45 -3.98
CA LEU A 142 -14.19 4.95 -3.10
C LEU A 142 -13.74 6.18 -2.33
N LEU A 143 -12.54 6.16 -1.78
CA LEU A 143 -11.97 7.30 -1.08
C LEU A 143 -11.76 8.49 -2.02
N ALA A 144 -11.17 8.28 -3.21
CA ALA A 144 -10.90 9.33 -4.17
C ALA A 144 -12.20 10.08 -4.59
N ARG A 145 -13.32 9.36 -4.74
CA ARG A 145 -14.62 9.97 -5.00
C ARG A 145 -15.08 10.86 -3.84
N ARG A 146 -14.88 10.41 -2.59
CA ARG A 146 -15.22 11.23 -1.41
C ARG A 146 -14.36 12.49 -1.34
N LEU A 147 -13.06 12.35 -1.61
CA LEU A 147 -12.13 13.49 -1.64
C LEU A 147 -12.53 14.51 -2.72
N SER A 148 -12.97 14.05 -3.90
CA SER A 148 -13.45 14.95 -4.95
C SER A 148 -14.72 15.71 -4.56
N MET A 149 -15.49 15.20 -3.61
CA MET A 149 -16.68 15.85 -3.04
C MET A 149 -16.36 16.70 -1.79
N GLY A 150 -15.09 16.85 -1.42
CA GLY A 150 -14.66 17.65 -0.27
C GLY A 150 -14.74 16.92 1.09
N GLU A 151 -14.97 15.60 1.11
CA GLU A 151 -14.96 14.82 2.34
C GLU A 151 -13.52 14.55 2.81
N VAL A 152 -13.34 14.44 4.13
CA VAL A 152 -12.05 14.11 4.76
C VAL A 152 -12.06 12.64 5.17
N LEU A 153 -10.88 12.00 5.15
CA LEU A 153 -10.71 10.65 5.71
C LEU A 153 -11.16 10.61 7.17
N PRO A 154 -11.94 9.61 7.58
CA PRO A 154 -12.18 9.38 9.00
C PRO A 154 -10.86 9.05 9.71
N PRO A 155 -10.72 9.46 10.96
CA PRO A 155 -9.50 9.25 11.75
C PRO A 155 -9.14 7.76 11.96
#